data_03f853ba9ddbb11eba50d27f40c145a7
#
_entry.id   03f853ba9ddbb11eba50d27f40c145a7
#
_cell.length_a   1.000
_cell.length_b   1.000
_cell.length_c   1.000
_cell.angle_alpha   90.00
_cell.angle_beta   90.00
_cell.angle_gamma   90.00
#
_symmetry.space_group_name_H-M   'P 1'
#
loop_
_entity.id
_entity.type
_entity.pdbx_description
1 polymer ?
#
loop_
_entity_poly.entity_id
_entity_poly.type
_entity_poly.pdbx_seq_one_letter_code
_entity_poly.pdbx_strand_id
1 'polypeptide(L)'
;MTPSKCPIGRGSPPDADNTARVPLYTAQFAADPHSAYARMRAHFGPLVPVWLAPGVPATLVISYWTALKILNDPEHFPADPSSWQRGISPDCPVLPMMRHRPNAQRSSGGRHARYRAAGVDALRRVNTAALCTGVERSALRLIDGFSRAGRADLLGDYARPLVFEVIGELIGCDPDIGARAAAGIAMMFDSTVDAPRGDRLAVTALGELVARKRGRPGDDLTSWLLAHPADLDDAEVVHQLVGLCAAAGELLTNLIANTALSMMSRPDFGGRVAAGAVSTREALTYVLFRDPPLANFSMSYPRQPQLIGGTWVPAHQPIVIGLAACNNDPTVMGGDLVGNESHLGFGAGPHRCPARALVELIAGAAIEQLLDVLPEIGLAVPVDRLRWRPGPFHRSLRALPVVFPPVPSPSAPALR
;
A
#
# COMPACT_ATOMS: atom_id res chain seq x y z
N MET A 1 -30.44 53.20 -15.68
CA MET A 1 -30.40 51.72 -15.69
C MET A 1 -28.96 51.29 -15.52
N THR A 2 -28.55 50.98 -14.32
CA THR A 2 -27.22 50.46 -13.99
C THR A 2 -27.19 48.96 -14.25
N PRO A 3 -26.16 48.43 -14.92
CA PRO A 3 -26.07 46.97 -15.15
C PRO A 3 -25.83 46.28 -13.83
N SER A 4 -26.71 45.31 -13.54
CA SER A 4 -26.62 44.36 -12.44
C SER A 4 -25.30 43.59 -12.51
N LYS A 5 -24.45 43.72 -11.48
CA LYS A 5 -23.26 42.90 -11.30
C LYS A 5 -23.71 41.47 -11.05
N CYS A 6 -23.37 40.60 -12.00
CA CYS A 6 -23.44 39.15 -11.80
C CYS A 6 -22.64 38.79 -10.53
N PRO A 7 -23.18 37.98 -9.61
CA PRO A 7 -22.40 37.54 -8.45
C PRO A 7 -21.30 36.62 -8.95
N ILE A 8 -20.07 37.14 -8.97
CA ILE A 8 -18.87 36.34 -9.19
C ILE A 8 -18.84 35.33 -8.05
N GLY A 9 -19.02 34.05 -8.41
CA GLY A 9 -18.94 32.92 -7.48
C GLY A 9 -17.63 32.99 -6.71
N ARG A 10 -17.69 32.67 -5.43
CA ARG A 10 -16.54 32.61 -4.52
C ARG A 10 -15.47 31.71 -5.12
N GLY A 11 -14.31 32.29 -5.42
CA GLY A 11 -13.05 31.57 -5.55
C GLY A 11 -12.57 31.40 -6.98
N SER A 12 -11.74 32.35 -7.42
CA SER A 12 -10.61 32.00 -8.28
C SER A 12 -9.82 30.85 -7.62
N PRO A 13 -9.13 29.97 -8.40
CA PRO A 13 -8.22 28.99 -7.80
C PRO A 13 -7.33 29.75 -6.80
N PRO A 14 -7.24 29.30 -5.53
CA PRO A 14 -6.37 29.97 -4.57
C PRO A 14 -4.98 30.04 -5.19
N ASP A 15 -4.37 31.23 -5.16
CA ASP A 15 -2.96 31.37 -5.48
C ASP A 15 -2.21 30.31 -4.68
N ALA A 16 -1.61 29.36 -5.39
CA ALA A 16 -1.08 28.12 -4.80
C ALA A 16 0.01 28.37 -3.75
N ASP A 17 0.52 29.58 -3.65
CA ASP A 17 1.67 29.95 -2.82
C ASP A 17 1.31 30.43 -1.40
N ASN A 18 0.06 30.72 -1.07
CA ASN A 18 -0.27 31.37 0.21
C ASN A 18 -1.15 30.55 1.16
N THR A 19 -1.43 29.27 0.87
CA THR A 19 -2.18 28.41 1.77
C THR A 19 -1.22 27.60 2.64
N ALA A 20 -1.35 27.66 3.95
CA ALA A 20 -0.59 26.80 4.87
C ALA A 20 -0.83 25.32 4.52
N ARG A 21 0.21 24.64 4.06
CA ARG A 21 0.15 23.22 3.67
C ARG A 21 0.70 22.33 4.76
N VAL A 22 0.07 21.19 4.97
CA VAL A 22 0.48 20.22 6.00
C VAL A 22 1.52 19.26 5.41
N PRO A 23 2.74 19.15 5.98
CA PRO A 23 3.75 18.23 5.48
C PRO A 23 3.47 16.79 5.93
N LEU A 24 3.20 15.88 4.97
CA LEU A 24 2.93 14.46 5.23
C LEU A 24 4.20 13.61 5.39
N TYR A 25 5.35 14.11 4.95
CA TYR A 25 6.62 13.38 4.94
C TYR A 25 7.40 13.44 6.27
N THR A 26 6.85 14.08 7.30
CA THR A 26 7.56 14.31 8.57
C THR A 26 7.44 13.15 9.54
N ALA A 27 8.44 13.00 10.41
CA ALA A 27 8.40 12.03 11.52
C ALA A 27 7.24 12.31 12.49
N GLN A 28 6.88 13.59 12.68
CA GLN A 28 5.74 13.98 13.51
C GLN A 28 4.42 13.47 12.94
N PHE A 29 4.21 13.62 11.62
CA PHE A 29 3.02 13.08 10.96
C PHE A 29 2.99 11.54 11.06
N ALA A 30 4.11 10.87 10.77
CA ALA A 30 4.21 9.42 10.84
C ALA A 30 3.95 8.86 12.26
N ALA A 31 4.34 9.61 13.32
CA ALA A 31 4.13 9.19 14.71
C ALA A 31 2.64 9.14 15.09
N ASP A 32 1.85 10.14 14.70
CA ASP A 32 0.42 10.24 15.03
C ASP A 32 -0.38 10.86 13.88
N PRO A 33 -0.65 10.09 12.82
CA PRO A 33 -1.43 10.58 11.68
C PRO A 33 -2.90 10.81 12.02
N HIS A 34 -3.48 10.04 12.95
CA HIS A 34 -4.91 10.15 13.30
C HIS A 34 -5.24 11.50 13.95
N SER A 35 -4.45 11.95 14.91
CA SER A 35 -4.60 13.29 15.48
C SER A 35 -4.33 14.38 14.43
N ALA A 36 -3.39 14.16 13.52
CA ALA A 36 -3.16 15.07 12.41
C ALA A 36 -4.38 15.15 11.49
N TYR A 37 -4.98 14.03 11.08
CA TYR A 37 -6.22 14.02 10.28
C TYR A 37 -7.39 14.67 11.00
N ALA A 38 -7.54 14.49 12.30
CA ALA A 38 -8.59 15.15 13.09
C ALA A 38 -8.43 16.68 13.06
N ARG A 39 -7.21 17.19 13.27
CA ARG A 39 -6.91 18.64 13.16
C ARG A 39 -7.13 19.16 11.74
N MET A 40 -6.70 18.43 10.71
CA MET A 40 -6.92 18.77 9.31
C MET A 40 -8.42 18.89 9.00
N ARG A 41 -9.23 17.93 9.46
CA ARG A 41 -10.68 17.93 9.24
C ARG A 41 -11.36 19.13 9.89
N ALA A 42 -10.95 19.46 11.11
CA ALA A 42 -11.49 20.61 11.83
C ALA A 42 -11.14 21.95 11.17
N HIS A 43 -9.95 22.05 10.55
CA HIS A 43 -9.46 23.32 9.98
C HIS A 43 -9.80 23.49 8.49
N PHE A 44 -9.67 22.43 7.67
CA PHE A 44 -9.80 22.49 6.22
C PHE A 44 -11.09 21.83 5.68
N GLY A 45 -11.75 21.00 6.47
CA GLY A 45 -12.86 20.19 5.98
C GLY A 45 -12.37 18.97 5.17
N PRO A 46 -13.08 18.61 4.07
CA PRO A 46 -12.83 17.35 3.34
C PRO A 46 -11.57 17.32 2.47
N LEU A 47 -11.04 18.50 2.09
CA LEU A 47 -9.90 18.67 1.20
C LEU A 47 -8.81 19.47 1.90
N VAL A 48 -7.63 18.90 2.00
CA VAL A 48 -6.52 19.50 2.75
C VAL A 48 -5.35 19.82 1.81
N PRO A 49 -4.85 21.05 1.78
CA PRO A 49 -3.62 21.38 1.09
C PRO A 49 -2.42 20.76 1.84
N VAL A 50 -1.62 19.95 1.15
CA VAL A 50 -0.51 19.20 1.76
C VAL A 50 0.79 19.34 0.96
N TRP A 51 1.91 19.01 1.61
CA TRP A 51 3.20 18.75 0.98
C TRP A 51 3.49 17.26 1.03
N LEU A 52 3.73 16.64 -0.14
CA LEU A 52 4.18 15.24 -0.23
C LEU A 52 5.70 15.10 -0.02
N ALA A 53 6.44 16.11 -0.43
CA ALA A 53 7.85 16.34 -0.17
C ALA A 53 8.08 17.85 -0.17
N PRO A 54 9.25 18.37 0.25
CA PRO A 54 9.55 19.79 0.13
C PRO A 54 9.30 20.30 -1.30
N GLY A 55 8.44 21.31 -1.47
CA GLY A 55 8.11 21.89 -2.76
C GLY A 55 7.18 21.06 -3.67
N VAL A 56 6.62 19.95 -3.20
CA VAL A 56 5.68 19.11 -3.96
C VAL A 56 4.26 19.23 -3.39
N PRO A 57 3.44 20.17 -3.92
CA PRO A 57 2.09 20.39 -3.43
C PRO A 57 1.13 19.30 -3.91
N ALA A 58 0.14 18.99 -3.07
CA ALA A 58 -0.98 18.11 -3.40
C ALA A 58 -2.24 18.53 -2.63
N THR A 59 -3.37 17.95 -3.02
CA THR A 59 -4.62 18.01 -2.25
C THR A 59 -4.88 16.61 -1.65
N LEU A 60 -4.96 16.52 -0.32
CA LEU A 60 -5.34 15.30 0.38
C LEU A 60 -6.85 15.29 0.61
N VAL A 61 -7.51 14.22 0.20
CA VAL A 61 -8.94 13.97 0.45
C VAL A 61 -9.07 13.15 1.73
N ILE A 62 -9.81 13.67 2.72
CA ILE A 62 -10.01 13.02 4.02
C ILE A 62 -11.48 12.74 4.35
N SER A 63 -12.38 12.99 3.40
CA SER A 63 -13.80 12.60 3.49
C SER A 63 -14.05 11.33 2.67
N TYR A 64 -14.68 10.36 3.28
CA TYR A 64 -15.00 9.06 2.67
C TYR A 64 -15.87 9.22 1.41
N TRP A 65 -16.95 9.98 1.50
CA TRP A 65 -17.87 10.18 0.38
C TRP A 65 -17.25 10.97 -0.77
N THR A 66 -16.39 11.95 -0.46
CA THR A 66 -15.64 12.69 -1.47
C THR A 66 -14.62 11.77 -2.16
N ALA A 67 -13.94 10.91 -1.40
CA ALA A 67 -13.02 9.92 -1.96
C ALA A 67 -13.72 8.95 -2.91
N LEU A 68 -14.89 8.42 -2.53
CA LEU A 68 -15.67 7.53 -3.40
C LEU A 68 -16.09 8.21 -4.71
N LYS A 69 -16.50 9.49 -4.68
CA LYS A 69 -16.84 10.23 -5.89
C LYS A 69 -15.64 10.34 -6.82
N ILE A 70 -14.47 10.73 -6.30
CA ILE A 70 -13.24 10.88 -7.08
C ILE A 70 -12.78 9.54 -7.66
N LEU A 71 -12.77 8.48 -6.86
CA LEU A 71 -12.30 7.15 -7.26
C LEU A 71 -13.20 6.50 -8.35
N ASN A 72 -14.47 6.87 -8.41
CA ASN A 72 -15.42 6.34 -9.40
C ASN A 72 -15.60 7.27 -10.62
N ASP A 73 -14.85 8.36 -10.72
CA ASP A 73 -14.89 9.31 -11.83
C ASP A 73 -13.51 9.45 -12.51
N PRO A 74 -13.05 8.44 -13.25
CA PRO A 74 -11.73 8.47 -13.90
C PRO A 74 -11.66 9.44 -15.09
N GLU A 75 -12.77 9.98 -15.54
CA GLU A 75 -12.83 10.97 -16.63
C GLU A 75 -12.31 12.32 -16.14
N HIS A 76 -12.84 12.81 -15.00
CA HIS A 76 -12.42 14.08 -14.42
C HIS A 76 -11.16 13.92 -13.54
N PHE A 77 -10.94 12.72 -12.97
CA PHE A 77 -9.85 12.39 -12.06
C PHE A 77 -8.96 11.26 -12.59
N PRO A 78 -8.33 11.43 -13.76
CA PRO A 78 -7.47 10.39 -14.35
C PRO A 78 -6.24 10.11 -13.48
N ALA A 79 -5.79 8.84 -13.48
CA ALA A 79 -4.61 8.41 -12.74
C ALA A 79 -3.28 8.66 -13.49
N ASP A 80 -3.32 9.27 -14.67
CA ASP A 80 -2.17 9.54 -15.53
C ASP A 80 -1.41 10.79 -15.08
N PRO A 81 -0.18 10.68 -14.53
CA PRO A 81 0.62 11.79 -14.03
C PRO A 81 1.41 12.53 -15.10
N SER A 82 1.29 12.19 -16.39
CA SER A 82 2.16 12.68 -17.49
C SER A 82 2.25 14.20 -17.57
N SER A 83 1.18 14.91 -17.26
CA SER A 83 1.19 16.39 -17.27
C SER A 83 1.87 16.96 -16.02
N TRP A 84 1.60 16.40 -14.85
CA TRP A 84 2.22 16.81 -13.59
C TRP A 84 3.73 16.63 -13.59
N GLN A 85 4.21 15.46 -13.98
CA GLN A 85 5.64 15.12 -13.89
C GLN A 85 6.55 16.00 -14.76
N ARG A 86 6.02 16.64 -15.83
CA ARG A 86 6.83 17.53 -16.68
C ARG A 86 7.38 18.75 -15.93
N GLY A 87 6.71 19.18 -14.86
CA GLY A 87 7.14 20.29 -14.03
C GLY A 87 7.92 19.88 -12.78
N ILE A 88 8.24 18.58 -12.62
CA ILE A 88 8.87 18.04 -11.41
C ILE A 88 10.35 17.72 -11.68
N SER A 89 11.22 18.12 -10.76
CA SER A 89 12.64 17.78 -10.82
C SER A 89 12.84 16.25 -10.88
N PRO A 90 13.75 15.75 -11.73
CA PRO A 90 14.13 14.34 -11.75
C PRO A 90 14.63 13.79 -10.41
N ASP A 91 15.19 14.66 -9.57
CA ASP A 91 15.68 14.30 -8.23
C ASP A 91 14.61 14.37 -7.14
N CYS A 92 13.36 14.67 -7.52
CA CYS A 92 12.26 14.75 -6.57
C CYS A 92 12.04 13.38 -5.87
N PRO A 93 12.10 13.32 -4.53
CA PRO A 93 12.10 12.04 -3.81
C PRO A 93 10.80 11.25 -3.94
N VAL A 94 9.66 11.90 -4.22
CA VAL A 94 8.37 11.22 -4.43
C VAL A 94 8.08 10.90 -5.90
N LEU A 95 8.88 11.43 -6.84
CA LEU A 95 8.68 11.18 -8.26
C LEU A 95 8.69 9.69 -8.62
N PRO A 96 9.59 8.83 -8.11
CA PRO A 96 9.59 7.40 -8.42
C PRO A 96 8.28 6.69 -8.10
N MET A 97 7.60 7.10 -7.03
CA MET A 97 6.29 6.57 -6.64
C MET A 97 5.14 7.14 -7.46
N MET A 98 5.28 8.33 -8.03
CA MET A 98 4.19 9.08 -8.65
C MET A 98 4.31 9.21 -10.17
N ARG A 99 5.49 8.97 -10.76
CA ARG A 99 5.75 9.15 -12.20
C ARG A 99 4.86 8.29 -13.11
N HIS A 100 4.70 8.72 -14.33
CA HIS A 100 4.07 7.90 -15.37
C HIS A 100 4.83 6.58 -15.55
N ARG A 101 4.06 5.50 -15.61
CA ARG A 101 4.51 4.16 -15.97
C ARG A 101 3.49 3.55 -16.93
N PRO A 102 3.90 2.79 -17.95
CA PRO A 102 2.98 2.05 -18.81
C PRO A 102 2.41 0.85 -18.03
N ASN A 103 1.56 1.11 -17.05
CA ASN A 103 0.91 0.09 -16.23
C ASN A 103 -0.51 0.50 -15.84
N ALA A 104 -1.27 -0.44 -15.26
CA ALA A 104 -2.66 -0.20 -14.87
C ALA A 104 -2.81 0.90 -13.81
N GLN A 105 -1.85 1.07 -12.89
CA GLN A 105 -1.94 2.06 -11.81
C GLN A 105 -1.77 3.52 -12.27
N ARG A 106 -1.05 3.75 -13.39
CA ARG A 106 -0.64 5.07 -13.87
C ARG A 106 -1.21 5.40 -15.26
N SER A 107 -2.32 4.76 -15.61
CA SER A 107 -3.02 4.96 -16.88
C SER A 107 -4.53 5.11 -16.67
N SER A 108 -5.23 5.62 -17.67
CA SER A 108 -6.68 5.80 -17.68
C SER A 108 -7.26 5.39 -19.04
N GLY A 109 -8.59 5.19 -19.11
CA GLY A 109 -9.30 4.86 -20.34
C GLY A 109 -8.87 3.51 -20.94
N GLY A 110 -8.75 3.43 -22.26
CA GLY A 110 -8.44 2.19 -22.97
C GLY A 110 -7.10 1.57 -22.60
N ARG A 111 -6.07 2.38 -22.32
CA ARG A 111 -4.76 1.87 -21.85
C ARG A 111 -4.88 1.19 -20.49
N HIS A 112 -5.60 1.81 -19.55
CA HIS A 112 -5.89 1.21 -18.27
C HIS A 112 -6.63 -0.13 -18.44
N ALA A 113 -7.68 -0.16 -19.27
CA ALA A 113 -8.46 -1.38 -19.51
C ALA A 113 -7.59 -2.53 -20.06
N ARG A 114 -6.70 -2.23 -21.02
CA ARG A 114 -5.76 -3.21 -21.59
C ARG A 114 -4.81 -3.77 -20.53
N TYR A 115 -4.14 -2.92 -19.77
CA TYR A 115 -3.22 -3.35 -18.70
C TYR A 115 -3.93 -4.09 -17.58
N ARG A 116 -5.12 -3.59 -17.22
CA ARG A 116 -5.95 -4.18 -16.16
C ARG A 116 -6.40 -5.59 -16.52
N ALA A 117 -6.83 -5.82 -17.76
CA ALA A 117 -7.24 -7.14 -18.24
C ALA A 117 -6.09 -8.14 -18.10
N ALA A 118 -4.89 -7.81 -18.60
CA ALA A 118 -3.72 -8.67 -18.49
C ALA A 118 -3.36 -9.02 -17.04
N GLY A 119 -3.36 -8.02 -16.15
CA GLY A 119 -3.05 -8.23 -14.72
C GLY A 119 -4.10 -9.08 -14.02
N VAL A 120 -5.40 -8.84 -14.26
CA VAL A 120 -6.50 -9.61 -13.66
C VAL A 120 -6.47 -11.06 -14.13
N ASP A 121 -6.29 -11.29 -15.42
CA ASP A 121 -6.30 -12.64 -15.97
C ASP A 121 -5.07 -13.45 -15.52
N ALA A 122 -3.90 -12.80 -15.39
CA ALA A 122 -2.73 -13.44 -14.79
C ALA A 122 -2.97 -13.82 -13.32
N LEU A 123 -3.53 -12.92 -12.51
CA LEU A 123 -3.83 -13.17 -11.09
C LEU A 123 -4.86 -14.28 -10.89
N ARG A 124 -5.84 -14.42 -11.80
CA ARG A 124 -6.84 -15.50 -11.77
C ARG A 124 -6.26 -16.89 -11.98
N ARG A 125 -5.10 -17.00 -12.63
CA ARG A 125 -4.40 -18.28 -12.84
C ARG A 125 -3.68 -18.79 -11.62
N VAL A 126 -3.47 -17.96 -10.60
CA VAL A 126 -2.77 -18.36 -9.38
C VAL A 126 -3.51 -19.49 -8.67
N ASN A 127 -2.83 -20.60 -8.46
CA ASN A 127 -3.34 -21.70 -7.67
C ASN A 127 -3.30 -21.33 -6.18
N THR A 128 -4.46 -20.98 -5.63
CA THR A 128 -4.58 -20.52 -4.24
C THR A 128 -4.24 -21.59 -3.20
N ALA A 129 -4.48 -22.87 -3.48
CA ALA A 129 -4.12 -23.96 -2.58
C ALA A 129 -2.58 -24.13 -2.50
N ALA A 130 -1.90 -24.14 -3.65
CA ALA A 130 -0.45 -24.18 -3.70
C ALA A 130 0.18 -22.95 -3.05
N LEU A 131 -0.41 -21.76 -3.26
CA LEU A 131 0.02 -20.52 -2.63
C LEU A 131 -0.10 -20.60 -1.10
N CYS A 132 -1.23 -21.08 -0.56
CA CYS A 132 -1.43 -21.25 0.88
C CYS A 132 -0.35 -22.17 1.47
N THR A 133 -0.16 -23.35 0.89
CA THR A 133 0.89 -24.30 1.31
C THR A 133 2.30 -23.69 1.22
N GLY A 134 2.58 -22.86 0.21
CA GLY A 134 3.84 -22.12 0.08
C GLY A 134 4.04 -21.13 1.22
N VAL A 135 3.01 -20.35 1.56
CA VAL A 135 3.03 -19.39 2.68
C VAL A 135 3.26 -20.11 4.00
N GLU A 136 2.52 -21.19 4.29
CA GLU A 136 2.66 -21.99 5.51
C GLU A 136 4.08 -22.55 5.66
N ARG A 137 4.63 -23.14 4.60
CA ARG A 137 6.00 -23.67 4.59
C ARG A 137 7.05 -22.58 4.87
N SER A 138 6.94 -21.42 4.21
CA SER A 138 7.85 -20.28 4.43
C SER A 138 7.70 -19.72 5.84
N ALA A 139 6.47 -19.60 6.35
CA ALA A 139 6.18 -19.14 7.70
C ALA A 139 6.83 -20.04 8.76
N LEU A 140 6.60 -21.35 8.71
CA LEU A 140 7.16 -22.32 9.65
C LEU A 140 8.70 -22.29 9.64
N ARG A 141 9.31 -22.26 8.45
CA ARG A 141 10.77 -22.19 8.31
C ARG A 141 11.36 -20.91 8.92
N LEU A 142 10.70 -19.77 8.72
CA LEU A 142 11.15 -18.48 9.27
C LEU A 142 11.00 -18.46 10.79
N ILE A 143 9.87 -18.95 11.33
CA ILE A 143 9.63 -19.04 12.77
C ILE A 143 10.66 -19.97 13.42
N ASP A 144 11.00 -21.08 12.77
CA ASP A 144 12.05 -21.99 13.26
C ASP A 144 13.39 -21.27 13.49
N GLY A 145 13.73 -20.30 12.64
CA GLY A 145 14.96 -19.51 12.74
C GLY A 145 15.09 -18.69 14.02
N PHE A 146 13.97 -18.32 14.68
CA PHE A 146 14.02 -17.52 15.90
C PHE A 146 13.24 -18.09 17.11
N SER A 147 12.47 -19.17 16.93
CA SER A 147 11.57 -19.74 17.94
C SER A 147 12.27 -20.07 19.28
N ARG A 148 13.53 -20.52 19.21
CA ARG A 148 14.34 -20.87 20.41
C ARG A 148 14.93 -19.64 21.11
N ALA A 149 15.00 -18.49 20.42
CA ALA A 149 15.60 -17.28 21.00
C ALA A 149 14.66 -16.55 21.98
N GLY A 150 13.35 -16.87 21.96
CA GLY A 150 12.33 -16.22 22.78
C GLY A 150 12.09 -14.73 22.43
N ARG A 151 12.65 -14.24 21.34
CA ARG A 151 12.54 -12.87 20.86
C ARG A 151 12.85 -12.79 19.35
N ALA A 152 12.26 -11.79 18.68
CA ALA A 152 12.50 -11.52 17.26
C ALA A 152 12.17 -10.06 16.92
N ASP A 153 12.64 -9.57 15.77
CA ASP A 153 12.01 -8.46 15.07
C ASP A 153 11.00 -9.04 14.06
N LEU A 154 9.73 -9.05 14.41
CA LEU A 154 8.70 -9.66 13.57
C LEU A 154 8.60 -9.05 12.16
N LEU A 155 8.98 -7.79 11.99
CA LEU A 155 9.03 -7.15 10.68
C LEU A 155 10.23 -7.65 9.85
N GLY A 156 11.44 -7.70 10.48
CA GLY A 156 12.69 -8.07 9.81
C GLY A 156 12.89 -9.57 9.66
N ASP A 157 12.56 -10.35 10.69
CA ASP A 157 12.84 -11.77 10.75
C ASP A 157 11.70 -12.66 10.20
N TYR A 158 10.48 -12.09 10.06
CA TYR A 158 9.30 -12.83 9.63
C TYR A 158 8.56 -12.20 8.45
N ALA A 159 7.89 -11.05 8.64
CA ALA A 159 6.94 -10.53 7.65
C ALA A 159 7.62 -10.19 6.32
N ARG A 160 8.75 -9.49 6.36
CA ARG A 160 9.47 -9.08 5.14
C ARG A 160 10.05 -10.26 4.37
N PRO A 161 10.82 -11.19 4.96
CA PRO A 161 11.34 -12.35 4.23
C PRO A 161 10.23 -13.27 3.73
N LEU A 162 9.14 -13.48 4.48
CA LEU A 162 8.00 -14.27 4.03
C LEU A 162 7.39 -13.70 2.75
N VAL A 163 7.06 -12.40 2.78
CA VAL A 163 6.47 -11.73 1.62
C VAL A 163 7.43 -11.73 0.42
N PHE A 164 8.72 -11.54 0.66
CA PHE A 164 9.74 -11.60 -0.38
C PHE A 164 9.76 -12.96 -1.09
N GLU A 165 9.76 -14.04 -0.35
CA GLU A 165 9.75 -15.41 -0.90
C GLU A 165 8.46 -15.69 -1.68
N VAL A 166 7.31 -15.43 -1.07
CA VAL A 166 6.00 -15.68 -1.69
C VAL A 166 5.82 -14.89 -2.99
N ILE A 167 6.19 -13.62 -3.00
CA ILE A 167 6.09 -12.81 -4.21
C ILE A 167 7.13 -13.24 -5.25
N GLY A 168 8.34 -13.61 -4.83
CA GLY A 168 9.37 -14.16 -5.70
C GLY A 168 8.90 -15.42 -6.43
N GLU A 169 8.28 -16.37 -5.72
CA GLU A 169 7.67 -17.57 -6.31
C GLU A 169 6.54 -17.21 -7.30
N LEU A 170 5.63 -16.30 -6.92
CA LEU A 170 4.51 -15.89 -7.76
C LEU A 170 4.93 -15.27 -9.10
N ILE A 171 5.98 -14.45 -9.10
CA ILE A 171 6.49 -13.83 -10.33
C ILE A 171 7.55 -14.68 -11.05
N GLY A 172 7.91 -15.83 -10.48
CA GLY A 172 8.93 -16.75 -11.01
C GLY A 172 10.33 -16.14 -11.03
N CYS A 173 10.70 -15.42 -9.95
CA CYS A 173 11.91 -14.63 -9.85
C CYS A 173 13.03 -15.38 -9.12
N ASP A 174 14.23 -15.34 -9.68
CA ASP A 174 15.41 -15.83 -8.98
C ASP A 174 15.73 -14.95 -7.76
N PRO A 175 16.21 -15.52 -6.63
CA PRO A 175 16.41 -14.78 -5.38
C PRO A 175 17.30 -13.53 -5.50
N ASP A 176 18.35 -13.55 -6.33
CA ASP A 176 19.25 -12.41 -6.55
C ASP A 176 18.58 -11.25 -7.27
N ILE A 177 17.78 -11.53 -8.29
CA ILE A 177 16.98 -10.51 -9.00
C ILE A 177 15.94 -9.94 -8.05
N GLY A 178 15.24 -10.82 -7.32
CA GLY A 178 14.23 -10.44 -6.33
C GLY A 178 14.79 -9.52 -5.25
N ALA A 179 15.97 -9.84 -4.70
CA ALA A 179 16.63 -9.01 -3.69
C ALA A 179 16.95 -7.60 -4.20
N ARG A 180 17.46 -7.48 -5.43
CA ARG A 180 17.72 -6.17 -6.06
C ARG A 180 16.43 -5.39 -6.31
N ALA A 181 15.39 -6.05 -6.80
CA ALA A 181 14.09 -5.44 -7.02
C ALA A 181 13.47 -4.94 -5.71
N ALA A 182 13.48 -5.76 -4.65
CA ALA A 182 12.97 -5.40 -3.34
C ALA A 182 13.74 -4.23 -2.70
N ALA A 183 15.08 -4.24 -2.78
CA ALA A 183 15.90 -3.13 -2.30
C ALA A 183 15.57 -1.83 -3.04
N GLY A 184 15.43 -1.87 -4.36
CA GLY A 184 15.04 -0.71 -5.16
C GLY A 184 13.65 -0.17 -4.78
N ILE A 185 12.68 -1.06 -4.59
CA ILE A 185 11.32 -0.69 -4.19
C ILE A 185 11.30 -0.06 -2.79
N ALA A 186 12.05 -0.62 -1.83
CA ALA A 186 12.15 -0.05 -0.49
C ALA A 186 12.67 1.40 -0.51
N MET A 187 13.72 1.67 -1.31
CA MET A 187 14.25 3.04 -1.51
C MET A 187 13.19 3.99 -2.09
N MET A 188 12.34 3.51 -3.01
CA MET A 188 11.26 4.32 -3.58
C MET A 188 10.21 4.70 -2.51
N PHE A 189 9.84 3.77 -1.63
CA PHE A 189 8.88 4.02 -0.56
C PHE A 189 9.42 4.95 0.52
N ASP A 190 10.72 4.90 0.81
CA ASP A 190 11.35 5.83 1.76
C ASP A 190 11.28 7.28 1.29
N SER A 191 11.07 7.50 -0.02
CA SER A 191 10.91 8.83 -0.61
C SER A 191 12.01 9.81 -0.18
N THR A 192 13.25 9.32 -0.20
CA THR A 192 14.48 10.08 0.08
C THR A 192 15.21 10.43 -1.21
N VAL A 193 16.37 11.06 -1.09
CA VAL A 193 17.27 11.37 -2.23
C VAL A 193 17.71 10.13 -3.00
N ASP A 194 17.67 8.94 -2.39
CA ASP A 194 18.01 7.67 -3.03
C ASP A 194 16.86 7.06 -3.84
N ALA A 195 15.63 7.57 -3.74
CA ALA A 195 14.47 7.01 -4.42
C ALA A 195 14.64 6.90 -5.96
N PRO A 196 15.23 7.87 -6.68
CA PRO A 196 15.50 7.72 -8.12
C PRO A 196 16.49 6.59 -8.44
N ARG A 197 17.46 6.34 -7.56
CA ARG A 197 18.39 5.19 -7.67
C ARG A 197 17.64 3.89 -7.46
N GLY A 198 16.75 3.86 -6.46
CA GLY A 198 15.88 2.71 -6.17
C GLY A 198 15.01 2.34 -7.37
N ASP A 199 14.41 3.33 -8.02
CA ASP A 199 13.59 3.13 -9.23
C ASP A 199 14.41 2.46 -10.36
N ARG A 200 15.59 2.97 -10.66
CA ARG A 200 16.47 2.36 -11.68
C ARG A 200 16.86 0.94 -11.32
N LEU A 201 17.18 0.68 -10.05
CA LEU A 201 17.55 -0.66 -9.58
C LEU A 201 16.40 -1.66 -9.75
N ALA A 202 15.19 -1.29 -9.35
CA ALA A 202 14.00 -2.14 -9.49
C ALA A 202 13.67 -2.42 -10.97
N VAL A 203 13.65 -1.38 -11.80
CA VAL A 203 13.36 -1.51 -13.24
C VAL A 203 14.40 -2.39 -13.94
N THR A 204 15.70 -2.22 -13.63
CA THR A 204 16.78 -3.04 -14.22
C THR A 204 16.65 -4.49 -13.80
N ALA A 205 16.44 -4.77 -12.51
CA ALA A 205 16.33 -6.14 -12.01
C ALA A 205 15.10 -6.86 -12.62
N LEU A 206 13.94 -6.20 -12.66
CA LEU A 206 12.74 -6.78 -13.25
C LEU A 206 12.81 -6.88 -14.79
N GLY A 207 13.60 -6.00 -15.45
CA GLY A 207 13.92 -6.13 -16.88
C GLY A 207 14.74 -7.40 -17.16
N GLU A 208 15.67 -7.74 -16.29
CA GLU A 208 16.43 -9.01 -16.38
C GLU A 208 15.49 -10.23 -16.21
N LEU A 209 14.56 -10.18 -15.26
CA LEU A 209 13.54 -11.23 -15.11
C LEU A 209 12.71 -11.41 -16.38
N VAL A 210 12.21 -10.31 -16.96
CA VAL A 210 11.40 -10.35 -18.19
C VAL A 210 12.20 -10.97 -19.35
N ALA A 211 13.45 -10.56 -19.53
CA ALA A 211 14.31 -11.14 -20.58
C ALA A 211 14.54 -12.64 -20.38
N ARG A 212 14.77 -13.11 -19.14
CA ARG A 212 14.90 -14.54 -18.83
C ARG A 212 13.62 -15.29 -19.16
N LYS A 213 12.44 -14.74 -18.79
CA LYS A 213 11.14 -15.39 -19.03
C LYS A 213 10.72 -15.42 -20.50
N ARG A 214 11.18 -14.47 -21.32
CA ARG A 214 11.04 -14.57 -22.79
C ARG A 214 11.76 -15.79 -23.35
N GLY A 215 12.96 -16.10 -22.84
CA GLY A 215 13.72 -17.27 -23.28
C GLY A 215 13.28 -18.59 -22.63
N ARG A 216 12.77 -18.53 -21.38
CA ARG A 216 12.37 -19.71 -20.60
C ARG A 216 11.09 -19.42 -19.81
N PRO A 217 9.91 -19.49 -20.46
CA PRO A 217 8.63 -19.30 -19.79
C PRO A 217 8.43 -20.33 -18.66
N GLY A 218 7.77 -19.92 -17.58
CA GLY A 218 7.36 -20.77 -16.47
C GLY A 218 5.86 -20.68 -16.21
N ASP A 219 5.42 -21.36 -15.16
CA ASP A 219 4.04 -21.27 -14.66
C ASP A 219 3.99 -20.17 -13.57
N ASP A 220 4.13 -18.90 -13.99
CA ASP A 220 4.26 -17.75 -13.13
C ASP A 220 3.64 -16.47 -13.75
N LEU A 221 3.39 -15.46 -12.91
CA LEU A 221 2.77 -14.21 -13.31
C LEU A 221 3.52 -13.50 -14.45
N THR A 222 4.86 -13.51 -14.43
CA THR A 222 5.66 -12.84 -15.47
C THR A 222 5.43 -13.49 -16.83
N SER A 223 5.50 -14.83 -16.87
CA SER A 223 5.27 -15.60 -18.11
C SER A 223 3.85 -15.46 -18.62
N TRP A 224 2.86 -15.42 -17.73
CA TRP A 224 1.45 -15.23 -18.13
C TRP A 224 1.18 -13.83 -18.66
N LEU A 225 1.80 -12.78 -18.10
CA LEU A 225 1.72 -11.42 -18.63
C LEU A 225 2.34 -11.32 -20.03
N LEU A 226 3.50 -11.98 -20.23
CA LEU A 226 4.21 -12.01 -21.51
C LEU A 226 3.44 -12.75 -22.62
N ALA A 227 2.65 -13.75 -22.26
CA ALA A 227 1.83 -14.54 -23.19
C ALA A 227 0.38 -14.03 -23.34
N HIS A 228 0.01 -12.95 -22.65
CA HIS A 228 -1.37 -12.48 -22.64
C HIS A 228 -1.78 -11.86 -23.98
N PRO A 229 -3.03 -12.10 -24.49
CA PRO A 229 -3.53 -11.55 -25.77
C PRO A 229 -3.58 -10.02 -25.85
N ALA A 230 -3.44 -9.30 -24.73
CA ALA A 230 -3.28 -7.85 -24.72
C ALA A 230 -1.96 -7.38 -25.34
N ASP A 231 -1.05 -8.29 -25.66
CA ASP A 231 0.23 -8.07 -26.33
C ASP A 231 1.05 -6.95 -25.68
N LEU A 232 1.42 -7.18 -24.41
CA LEU A 232 2.26 -6.26 -23.65
C LEU A 232 3.70 -6.38 -24.14
N ASP A 233 4.34 -5.24 -24.41
CA ASP A 233 5.78 -5.21 -24.66
C ASP A 233 6.58 -5.43 -23.36
N ASP A 234 7.89 -5.64 -23.49
CA ASP A 234 8.76 -5.94 -22.33
C ASP A 234 8.77 -4.79 -21.32
N ALA A 235 8.78 -3.54 -21.76
CA ALA A 235 8.75 -2.37 -20.89
C ALA A 235 7.41 -2.28 -20.13
N GLU A 236 6.29 -2.57 -20.79
CA GLU A 236 4.97 -2.63 -20.17
C GLU A 236 4.92 -3.74 -19.10
N VAL A 237 5.43 -4.95 -19.39
CA VAL A 237 5.50 -6.05 -18.42
C VAL A 237 6.37 -5.68 -17.24
N VAL A 238 7.57 -5.12 -17.46
CA VAL A 238 8.45 -4.63 -16.38
C VAL A 238 7.70 -3.66 -15.47
N HIS A 239 6.95 -2.72 -16.04
CA HIS A 239 6.25 -1.73 -15.24
C HIS A 239 4.97 -2.27 -14.57
N GLN A 240 4.32 -3.32 -15.10
CA GLN A 240 3.31 -4.07 -14.35
C GLN A 240 3.95 -4.75 -13.13
N LEU A 241 5.11 -5.40 -13.31
CA LEU A 241 5.82 -6.07 -12.21
C LEU A 241 6.33 -5.08 -11.16
N VAL A 242 6.86 -3.91 -11.54
CA VAL A 242 7.22 -2.85 -10.57
C VAL A 242 6.01 -2.48 -9.72
N GLY A 243 4.84 -2.26 -10.34
CA GLY A 243 3.61 -1.94 -9.63
C GLY A 243 3.16 -3.07 -8.68
N LEU A 244 3.22 -4.31 -9.15
CA LEU A 244 2.85 -5.50 -8.38
C LEU A 244 3.80 -5.70 -7.19
N CYS A 245 5.11 -5.71 -7.43
CA CYS A 245 6.10 -5.93 -6.38
C CYS A 245 6.11 -4.78 -5.34
N ALA A 246 5.88 -3.54 -5.77
CA ALA A 246 5.76 -2.42 -4.85
C ALA A 246 4.51 -2.55 -3.96
N ALA A 247 3.36 -2.87 -4.57
CA ALA A 247 2.12 -3.04 -3.82
C ALA A 247 2.15 -4.29 -2.92
N ALA A 248 2.64 -5.43 -3.42
CA ALA A 248 2.70 -6.66 -2.64
C ALA A 248 3.83 -6.62 -1.60
N GLY A 249 5.05 -6.26 -1.98
CA GLY A 249 6.22 -6.33 -1.10
C GLY A 249 6.09 -5.45 0.13
N GLU A 250 5.88 -4.16 -0.05
CA GLU A 250 5.86 -3.21 1.07
C GLU A 250 4.51 -3.26 1.82
N LEU A 251 3.37 -3.27 1.08
CA LEU A 251 2.07 -3.14 1.73
C LEU A 251 1.62 -4.42 2.44
N LEU A 252 1.89 -5.59 1.87
CA LEU A 252 1.56 -6.87 2.49
C LEU A 252 2.41 -7.11 3.73
N THR A 253 3.72 -6.80 3.66
CA THR A 253 4.61 -6.83 4.83
C THR A 253 4.07 -5.97 5.97
N ASN A 254 3.66 -4.73 5.66
CA ASN A 254 3.12 -3.82 6.67
C ASN A 254 1.72 -4.26 7.15
N LEU A 255 0.91 -4.89 6.31
CA LEU A 255 -0.38 -5.43 6.73
C LEU A 255 -0.21 -6.54 7.79
N ILE A 256 0.71 -7.48 7.56
CA ILE A 256 1.04 -8.54 8.52
C ILE A 256 1.55 -7.91 9.84
N ALA A 257 2.53 -7.00 9.75
CA ALA A 257 3.12 -6.37 10.93
C ALA A 257 2.12 -5.51 11.71
N ASN A 258 1.30 -4.68 11.03
CA ASN A 258 0.31 -3.83 11.68
C ASN A 258 -0.82 -4.67 12.31
N THR A 259 -1.17 -5.80 11.71
CA THR A 259 -2.17 -6.73 12.28
C THR A 259 -1.62 -7.38 13.54
N ALA A 260 -0.41 -7.90 13.51
CA ALA A 260 0.25 -8.46 14.69
C ALA A 260 0.40 -7.40 15.80
N LEU A 261 0.82 -6.18 15.46
CA LEU A 261 0.86 -5.06 16.41
C LEU A 261 -0.51 -4.78 17.04
N SER A 262 -1.56 -4.71 16.21
CA SER A 262 -2.93 -4.43 16.71
C SER A 262 -3.39 -5.51 17.69
N MET A 263 -3.08 -6.78 17.42
CA MET A 263 -3.43 -7.90 18.30
C MET A 263 -2.67 -7.85 19.62
N MET A 264 -1.36 -7.58 19.58
CA MET A 264 -0.51 -7.52 20.79
C MET A 264 -0.73 -6.25 21.62
N SER A 265 -1.11 -5.13 21.02
CA SER A 265 -1.30 -3.84 21.72
C SER A 265 -2.71 -3.63 22.28
N ARG A 266 -3.67 -4.49 21.95
CA ARG A 266 -5.07 -4.42 22.35
C ARG A 266 -5.51 -5.77 22.92
N PRO A 267 -5.32 -6.02 24.22
CA PRO A 267 -5.57 -7.33 24.82
C PRO A 267 -6.98 -7.87 24.57
N ASP A 268 -8.01 -7.01 24.64
CA ASP A 268 -9.40 -7.43 24.38
C ASP A 268 -9.59 -7.91 22.94
N PHE A 269 -8.95 -7.25 21.97
CA PHE A 269 -9.00 -7.63 20.56
C PHE A 269 -8.16 -8.89 20.30
N GLY A 270 -6.90 -8.92 20.76
CA GLY A 270 -6.02 -10.07 20.64
C GLY A 270 -6.59 -11.31 21.32
N GLY A 271 -7.15 -11.16 22.50
CA GLY A 271 -7.82 -12.25 23.23
C GLY A 271 -9.03 -12.83 22.47
N ARG A 272 -9.82 -11.99 21.81
CA ARG A 272 -10.93 -12.45 20.94
C ARG A 272 -10.44 -13.21 19.71
N VAL A 273 -9.34 -12.79 19.11
CA VAL A 273 -8.73 -13.52 17.97
C VAL A 273 -8.17 -14.86 18.45
N ALA A 274 -7.40 -14.89 19.53
CA ALA A 274 -6.84 -16.11 20.10
C ALA A 274 -7.91 -17.11 20.56
N ALA A 275 -9.06 -16.62 21.05
CA ALA A 275 -10.21 -17.45 21.42
C ALA A 275 -11.09 -17.85 20.21
N GLY A 276 -10.76 -17.47 19.00
CA GLY A 276 -11.55 -17.75 17.79
C GLY A 276 -12.87 -16.96 17.70
N ALA A 277 -13.09 -15.99 18.60
CA ALA A 277 -14.28 -15.12 18.58
C ALA A 277 -14.21 -14.01 17.52
N VAL A 278 -13.02 -13.75 16.98
CA VAL A 278 -12.73 -12.90 15.82
C VAL A 278 -11.80 -13.68 14.91
N SER A 279 -12.17 -13.83 13.65
CA SER A 279 -11.32 -14.51 12.67
C SER A 279 -10.11 -13.65 12.29
N THR A 280 -9.04 -14.28 11.80
CA THR A 280 -7.87 -13.58 11.26
C THR A 280 -8.26 -12.61 10.14
N ARG A 281 -9.23 -12.99 9.31
CA ARG A 281 -9.78 -12.12 8.26
C ARG A 281 -10.39 -10.83 8.84
N GLU A 282 -11.17 -10.95 9.91
CA GLU A 282 -11.74 -9.78 10.59
C GLU A 282 -10.67 -8.92 11.24
N ALA A 283 -9.59 -9.55 11.75
CA ALA A 283 -8.44 -8.82 12.27
C ALA A 283 -7.72 -8.01 11.18
N LEU A 284 -7.52 -8.60 10.00
CA LEU A 284 -6.99 -7.89 8.83
C LEU A 284 -7.91 -6.75 8.40
N THR A 285 -9.21 -7.00 8.32
CA THR A 285 -10.23 -5.98 7.97
C THR A 285 -10.21 -4.83 8.96
N TYR A 286 -10.10 -5.11 10.26
CA TYR A 286 -9.99 -4.08 11.29
C TYR A 286 -8.78 -3.17 11.05
N VAL A 287 -7.62 -3.74 10.72
CA VAL A 287 -6.40 -2.96 10.43
C VAL A 287 -6.54 -2.17 9.13
N LEU A 288 -7.16 -2.75 8.09
CA LEU A 288 -7.45 -2.05 6.84
C LEU A 288 -8.39 -0.86 7.01
N PHE A 289 -9.25 -0.88 8.03
CA PHE A 289 -10.03 0.29 8.44
C PHE A 289 -9.18 1.30 9.21
N ARG A 290 -8.52 0.87 10.28
CA ARG A 290 -7.92 1.76 11.28
C ARG A 290 -6.56 2.30 10.87
N ASP A 291 -5.67 1.41 10.43
CA ASP A 291 -4.27 1.73 10.12
C ASP A 291 -3.83 0.98 8.85
N PRO A 292 -4.48 1.25 7.69
CA PRO A 292 -4.12 0.59 6.45
C PRO A 292 -2.63 0.83 6.13
N PRO A 293 -1.91 -0.19 5.64
CA PRO A 293 -0.47 -0.09 5.36
C PRO A 293 -0.15 0.98 4.32
N LEU A 294 -1.12 1.32 3.45
CA LEU A 294 -1.08 2.44 2.54
C LEU A 294 -2.02 3.53 3.07
N ALA A 295 -1.46 4.46 3.86
CA ALA A 295 -2.26 5.47 4.54
C ALA A 295 -2.82 6.54 3.59
N ASN A 296 -2.01 6.98 2.60
CA ASN A 296 -2.37 8.01 1.64
C ASN A 296 -1.89 7.59 0.25
N PHE A 297 -2.80 7.37 -0.69
CA PHE A 297 -2.45 6.94 -2.05
C PHE A 297 -3.60 7.20 -3.04
N SER A 298 -3.77 6.31 -4.06
CA SER A 298 -4.82 6.43 -5.10
C SER A 298 -4.85 7.83 -5.72
N MET A 299 -3.73 8.19 -6.37
CA MET A 299 -3.53 9.53 -6.90
C MET A 299 -4.26 9.73 -8.23
N SER A 300 -4.85 10.92 -8.36
CA SER A 300 -5.47 11.42 -9.58
C SER A 300 -4.87 12.76 -9.97
N TYR A 301 -4.92 13.08 -11.27
CA TYR A 301 -4.30 14.28 -11.85
C TYR A 301 -5.30 14.96 -12.79
N PRO A 302 -6.22 15.80 -12.28
CA PRO A 302 -7.24 16.46 -13.09
C PRO A 302 -6.61 17.26 -14.22
N ARG A 303 -7.13 17.13 -15.44
CA ARG A 303 -6.61 17.88 -16.59
C ARG A 303 -7.06 19.35 -16.61
N GLN A 304 -8.12 19.64 -15.89
CA GLN A 304 -8.71 20.97 -15.73
C GLN A 304 -8.96 21.23 -14.24
N PRO A 305 -9.05 22.49 -13.79
CA PRO A 305 -9.44 22.77 -12.41
C PRO A 305 -10.79 22.13 -12.08
N GLN A 306 -10.90 21.53 -10.91
CA GLN A 306 -12.11 20.85 -10.44
C GLN A 306 -12.66 21.54 -9.19
N LEU A 307 -13.98 21.76 -9.16
CA LEU A 307 -14.67 22.27 -7.98
C LEU A 307 -15.24 21.09 -7.18
N ILE A 308 -14.67 20.83 -6.01
CA ILE A 308 -15.04 19.71 -5.15
C ILE A 308 -15.50 20.28 -3.80
N GLY A 309 -16.77 20.10 -3.45
CA GLY A 309 -17.30 20.57 -2.16
C GLY A 309 -17.11 22.06 -1.89
N GLY A 310 -17.15 22.90 -2.93
CA GLY A 310 -16.93 24.34 -2.85
C GLY A 310 -15.46 24.78 -2.85
N THR A 311 -14.51 23.85 -2.97
CA THR A 311 -13.07 24.11 -3.04
C THR A 311 -12.54 23.82 -4.43
N TRP A 312 -11.81 24.76 -5.02
CA TRP A 312 -11.12 24.57 -6.30
C TRP A 312 -9.83 23.79 -6.10
N VAL A 313 -9.67 22.71 -6.88
CA VAL A 313 -8.42 21.94 -7.00
C VAL A 313 -7.79 22.31 -8.34
N PRO A 314 -6.52 22.74 -8.36
CA PRO A 314 -5.83 23.14 -9.59
C PRO A 314 -5.68 22.00 -10.59
N ALA A 315 -5.63 22.34 -11.88
CA ALA A 315 -5.27 21.40 -12.93
C ALA A 315 -3.87 20.81 -12.68
N HIS A 316 -3.71 19.55 -13.02
CA HIS A 316 -2.46 18.77 -12.93
C HIS A 316 -1.88 18.61 -11.51
N GLN A 317 -2.43 19.26 -10.47
CA GLN A 317 -2.00 19.01 -9.10
C GLN A 317 -2.47 17.62 -8.63
N PRO A 318 -1.61 16.84 -7.96
CA PRO A 318 -2.02 15.55 -7.44
C PRO A 318 -3.15 15.68 -6.41
N ILE A 319 -4.21 14.91 -6.61
CA ILE A 319 -5.22 14.61 -5.60
C ILE A 319 -4.86 13.26 -5.01
N VAL A 320 -4.65 13.20 -3.71
CA VAL A 320 -4.27 11.99 -2.99
C VAL A 320 -5.41 11.59 -2.06
N ILE A 321 -5.83 10.35 -2.11
CA ILE A 321 -6.84 9.84 -1.18
C ILE A 321 -6.15 9.43 0.13
N GLY A 322 -6.55 10.07 1.22
CA GLY A 322 -6.16 9.69 2.57
C GLY A 322 -6.96 8.47 3.03
N LEU A 323 -6.54 7.26 2.61
CA LEU A 323 -7.28 6.02 2.85
C LEU A 323 -7.53 5.81 4.35
N ALA A 324 -6.49 6.03 5.18
CA ALA A 324 -6.63 5.96 6.63
C ALA A 324 -7.60 7.03 7.17
N ALA A 325 -7.50 8.26 6.68
CA ALA A 325 -8.38 9.35 7.11
C ALA A 325 -9.82 9.12 6.68
N CYS A 326 -10.05 8.67 5.44
CA CYS A 326 -11.38 8.39 4.90
C CYS A 326 -12.03 7.23 5.64
N ASN A 327 -11.30 6.15 5.89
CA ASN A 327 -11.83 5.00 6.65
C ASN A 327 -12.21 5.38 8.09
N ASN A 328 -11.52 6.37 8.67
CA ASN A 328 -11.81 6.90 10.00
C ASN A 328 -12.60 8.23 9.95
N ASP A 329 -13.32 8.50 8.86
CA ASP A 329 -14.23 9.64 8.77
C ASP A 329 -15.42 9.47 9.75
N PRO A 330 -15.63 10.41 10.69
CA PRO A 330 -16.74 10.29 11.66
C PRO A 330 -18.12 10.14 11.02
N THR A 331 -18.29 10.55 9.76
CA THR A 331 -19.59 10.44 9.05
C THR A 331 -19.91 9.01 8.61
N VAL A 332 -18.95 8.10 8.64
CA VAL A 332 -19.10 6.68 8.24
C VAL A 332 -18.63 5.71 9.32
N MET A 333 -17.87 6.19 10.30
CA MET A 333 -17.42 5.40 11.43
C MET A 333 -18.50 5.37 12.52
N GLY A 334 -19.35 4.36 12.47
CA GLY A 334 -20.37 4.09 13.49
C GLY A 334 -20.61 2.59 13.60
N GLY A 335 -20.56 2.06 14.82
CA GLY A 335 -20.88 0.66 15.08
C GLY A 335 -19.69 -0.32 15.03
N ASP A 336 -20.04 -1.61 15.03
CA ASP A 336 -19.05 -2.71 14.94
C ASP A 336 -18.48 -2.80 13.53
N LEU A 337 -17.16 -3.00 13.44
CA LEU A 337 -16.46 -3.22 12.16
C LEU A 337 -16.47 -4.68 11.72
N VAL A 338 -16.99 -5.59 12.55
CA VAL A 338 -17.09 -7.02 12.23
C VAL A 338 -18.01 -7.21 11.02
N GLY A 339 -17.51 -7.88 9.98
CA GLY A 339 -18.22 -8.09 8.73
C GLY A 339 -18.36 -6.86 7.81
N ASN A 340 -17.87 -5.70 8.21
CA ASN A 340 -17.88 -4.50 7.38
C ASN A 340 -16.69 -4.48 6.45
N GLU A 341 -16.91 -4.57 5.14
CA GLU A 341 -15.87 -4.56 4.11
C GLU A 341 -15.78 -3.24 3.30
N SER A 342 -16.45 -2.18 3.79
CA SER A 342 -16.52 -0.90 3.05
C SER A 342 -15.25 -0.03 3.15
N HIS A 343 -14.18 -0.54 3.77
CA HIS A 343 -12.93 0.21 3.85
C HIS A 343 -12.29 0.47 2.47
N LEU A 344 -11.59 1.58 2.34
CA LEU A 344 -10.86 1.96 1.14
C LEU A 344 -9.43 1.39 1.08
N GLY A 345 -9.03 0.48 1.98
CA GLY A 345 -7.69 -0.10 2.02
C GLY A 345 -7.25 -0.76 0.71
N PHE A 346 -8.19 -1.27 -0.08
CA PHE A 346 -7.96 -1.79 -1.43
C PHE A 346 -8.39 -0.82 -2.54
N GLY A 347 -8.63 0.45 -2.22
CA GLY A 347 -9.17 1.42 -3.16
C GLY A 347 -10.61 1.15 -3.56
N ALA A 348 -11.12 1.94 -4.52
CA ALA A 348 -12.44 1.79 -5.11
C ALA A 348 -12.40 2.15 -6.60
N GLY A 349 -13.53 1.95 -7.32
CA GLY A 349 -13.65 2.26 -8.74
C GLY A 349 -12.76 1.41 -9.65
N PRO A 350 -12.44 1.88 -10.85
CA PRO A 350 -11.69 1.11 -11.85
C PRO A 350 -10.30 0.66 -11.37
N HIS A 351 -9.67 1.43 -10.48
CA HIS A 351 -8.34 1.15 -9.92
C HIS A 351 -8.36 0.33 -8.62
N ARG A 352 -9.51 -0.20 -8.21
CA ARG A 352 -9.60 -1.10 -7.04
C ARG A 352 -8.61 -2.26 -7.18
N CYS A 353 -7.96 -2.64 -6.07
CA CYS A 353 -6.98 -3.73 -6.06
C CYS A 353 -7.55 -5.04 -6.66
N PRO A 354 -6.89 -5.62 -7.67
CA PRO A 354 -7.35 -6.87 -8.27
C PRO A 354 -6.94 -8.11 -7.47
N ALA A 355 -5.94 -7.95 -6.58
CA ALA A 355 -5.32 -9.05 -5.85
C ALA A 355 -5.87 -9.20 -4.41
N ARG A 356 -7.00 -8.55 -4.07
CA ARG A 356 -7.54 -8.54 -2.71
C ARG A 356 -7.59 -9.94 -2.08
N ALA A 357 -8.17 -10.92 -2.77
CA ALA A 357 -8.31 -12.28 -2.26
C ALA A 357 -6.95 -12.95 -1.97
N LEU A 358 -5.94 -12.71 -2.82
CA LEU A 358 -4.58 -13.24 -2.61
C LEU A 358 -3.89 -12.54 -1.42
N VAL A 359 -4.08 -11.23 -1.26
CA VAL A 359 -3.54 -10.47 -0.12
C VAL A 359 -4.14 -10.98 1.19
N GLU A 360 -5.47 -11.15 1.24
CA GLU A 360 -6.17 -11.67 2.42
C GLU A 360 -5.72 -13.10 2.75
N LEU A 361 -5.53 -13.96 1.74
CA LEU A 361 -5.03 -15.32 1.90
C LEU A 361 -3.60 -15.33 2.47
N ILE A 362 -2.67 -14.60 1.85
CA ILE A 362 -1.26 -14.60 2.27
C ILE A 362 -1.12 -14.03 3.68
N ALA A 363 -1.74 -12.87 3.95
CA ALA A 363 -1.66 -12.25 5.26
C ALA A 363 -2.36 -13.09 6.34
N GLY A 364 -3.51 -13.71 6.00
CA GLY A 364 -4.23 -14.60 6.89
C GLY A 364 -3.39 -15.80 7.29
N ALA A 365 -2.91 -16.58 6.31
CA ALA A 365 -2.08 -17.73 6.56
C ALA A 365 -0.79 -17.39 7.35
N ALA A 366 -0.16 -16.25 7.04
CA ALA A 366 1.02 -15.78 7.77
C ALA A 366 0.71 -15.50 9.25
N ILE A 367 -0.40 -14.85 9.56
CA ILE A 367 -0.80 -14.56 10.95
C ILE A 367 -1.22 -15.84 11.67
N GLU A 368 -1.98 -16.71 11.03
CA GLU A 368 -2.44 -18.00 11.61
C GLU A 368 -1.25 -18.85 12.00
N GLN A 369 -0.29 -19.08 11.09
CA GLN A 369 0.93 -19.85 11.40
C GLN A 369 1.75 -19.22 12.54
N LEU A 370 1.82 -17.89 12.61
CA LEU A 370 2.52 -17.22 13.70
C LEU A 370 1.85 -17.48 15.05
N LEU A 371 0.52 -17.40 15.13
CA LEU A 371 -0.24 -17.60 16.37
C LEU A 371 -0.30 -19.06 16.79
N ASP A 372 -0.36 -19.99 15.83
CA ASP A 372 -0.36 -21.43 16.10
C ASP A 372 0.95 -21.89 16.75
N VAL A 373 2.08 -21.34 16.30
CA VAL A 373 3.39 -21.70 16.86
C VAL A 373 3.77 -20.87 18.08
N LEU A 374 3.39 -19.59 18.12
CA LEU A 374 3.74 -18.63 19.17
C LEU A 374 2.48 -17.99 19.78
N PRO A 375 1.60 -18.75 20.45
CA PRO A 375 0.32 -18.22 20.96
C PRO A 375 0.49 -17.15 22.05
N GLU A 376 1.62 -17.16 22.76
CA GLU A 376 1.93 -16.18 23.82
C GLU A 376 2.83 -15.04 23.34
N ILE A 377 2.87 -14.78 22.00
CA ILE A 377 3.66 -13.67 21.45
C ILE A 377 3.16 -12.32 21.95
N GLY A 378 4.08 -11.47 22.40
CA GLY A 378 3.79 -10.14 22.89
C GLY A 378 4.84 -9.12 22.49
N LEU A 379 4.56 -7.83 22.71
CA LEU A 379 5.52 -6.76 22.42
C LEU A 379 6.70 -6.81 23.40
N ALA A 380 7.93 -6.71 22.89
CA ALA A 380 9.13 -6.58 23.70
C ALA A 380 9.33 -5.17 24.26
N VAL A 381 8.62 -4.19 23.73
CA VAL A 381 8.69 -2.78 24.15
C VAL A 381 7.28 -2.17 24.20
N PRO A 382 7.04 -1.15 25.05
CA PRO A 382 5.77 -0.42 25.01
C PRO A 382 5.48 0.19 23.65
N VAL A 383 4.20 0.32 23.29
CA VAL A 383 3.74 0.83 21.97
C VAL A 383 4.30 2.22 21.66
N ASP A 384 4.42 3.10 22.65
CA ASP A 384 4.95 4.46 22.51
C ASP A 384 6.47 4.49 22.21
N ARG A 385 7.17 3.38 22.39
CA ARG A 385 8.57 3.21 22.00
C ARG A 385 8.75 2.73 20.57
N LEU A 386 7.72 2.24 19.94
CA LEU A 386 7.76 1.85 18.52
C LEU A 386 8.00 3.06 17.63
N ARG A 387 8.74 2.87 16.55
CA ARG A 387 9.12 3.95 15.63
C ARG A 387 8.51 3.69 14.26
N TRP A 388 7.79 4.70 13.75
CA TRP A 388 7.23 4.69 12.42
C TRP A 388 8.21 5.28 11.41
N ARG A 389 8.23 4.76 10.20
CA ARG A 389 9.02 5.31 9.09
C ARG A 389 8.33 6.58 8.60
N PRO A 390 9.05 7.73 8.49
CA PRO A 390 8.51 8.91 7.83
C PRO A 390 8.25 8.63 6.35
N GLY A 391 7.22 9.24 5.80
CA GLY A 391 6.85 9.14 4.38
C GLY A 391 5.40 9.54 4.17
N PRO A 392 5.07 10.08 2.99
CA PRO A 392 3.72 10.61 2.75
C PRO A 392 2.68 9.52 2.49
N PHE A 393 3.09 8.29 2.13
CA PHE A 393 2.18 7.29 1.57
C PHE A 393 1.87 6.13 2.51
N HIS A 394 2.86 5.62 3.22
CA HIS A 394 2.78 4.36 3.96
C HIS A 394 2.56 4.54 5.46
N ARG A 395 2.06 3.49 6.10
CA ARG A 395 1.99 3.31 7.55
C ARG A 395 2.85 2.10 7.91
N SER A 396 4.15 2.33 8.12
CA SER A 396 5.17 1.30 8.24
C SER A 396 6.01 1.50 9.49
N LEU A 397 6.19 0.43 10.27
CA LEU A 397 7.13 0.40 11.39
C LEU A 397 8.59 0.32 10.89
N ARG A 398 9.53 0.77 11.71
CA ARG A 398 10.97 0.51 11.51
C ARG A 398 11.34 -0.90 11.92
N ALA A 399 10.77 -1.38 13.02
CA ALA A 399 10.92 -2.72 13.58
C ALA A 399 9.70 -3.04 14.43
N LEU A 400 9.42 -4.33 14.64
CA LEU A 400 8.38 -4.82 15.54
C LEU A 400 9.00 -5.84 16.51
N PRO A 401 9.70 -5.38 17.56
CA PRO A 401 10.33 -6.27 18.51
C PRO A 401 9.29 -6.99 19.38
N VAL A 402 9.41 -8.31 19.42
CA VAL A 402 8.50 -9.21 20.14
C VAL A 402 9.25 -10.15 21.08
N VAL A 403 8.53 -10.65 22.09
CA VAL A 403 8.97 -11.68 23.04
C VAL A 403 7.92 -12.79 23.11
N PHE A 404 8.37 -13.99 23.38
CA PHE A 404 7.51 -15.19 23.54
C PHE A 404 8.27 -16.26 24.31
N PRO A 405 7.60 -17.22 24.96
CA PRO A 405 8.27 -18.38 25.52
C PRO A 405 9.04 -19.13 24.42
N PRO A 406 10.33 -19.48 24.65
CA PRO A 406 11.06 -20.31 23.69
C PRO A 406 10.34 -21.62 23.42
N VAL A 407 10.13 -21.94 22.14
CA VAL A 407 9.50 -23.19 21.71
C VAL A 407 10.48 -24.05 20.91
N PRO A 408 10.35 -25.40 20.97
CA PRO A 408 11.13 -26.29 20.11
C PRO A 408 10.87 -25.96 18.63
N SER A 409 11.83 -26.34 17.78
CA SER A 409 11.69 -26.18 16.33
C SER A 409 10.38 -26.76 15.82
N PRO A 410 9.49 -26.00 15.18
CA PRO A 410 8.25 -26.50 14.62
C PRO A 410 8.49 -27.48 13.46
N SER A 411 9.69 -27.46 12.86
CA SER A 411 10.11 -28.39 11.79
C SER A 411 10.73 -29.68 12.33
N ALA A 412 10.96 -29.82 13.63
CA ALA A 412 11.48 -31.04 14.21
C ALA A 412 10.35 -32.08 14.27
N PRO A 413 10.57 -33.35 13.79
CA PRO A 413 9.59 -34.38 13.97
C PRO A 413 9.33 -34.57 15.47
N ALA A 414 8.06 -34.58 15.86
CA ALA A 414 7.69 -34.87 17.24
C ALA A 414 8.32 -36.23 17.60
N LEU A 415 9.31 -36.25 18.50
CA LEU A 415 9.82 -37.44 19.09
C LEU A 415 8.64 -38.08 19.87
N ARG A 416 8.01 -39.08 19.26
CA ARG A 416 7.02 -39.96 19.90
C ARG A 416 7.72 -41.00 20.76
#